data_978fcfd9503211ad411558666fa3503d
#
_entry.id   978fcfd9503211ad411558666fa3503d
#
_cell.length_a   1.000
_cell.length_b   1.000
_cell.length_c   1.000
_cell.angle_alpha   90.00
_cell.angle_beta   90.00
_cell.angle_gamma   90.00
#
_symmetry.space_group_name_H-M   'P 1'
#
loop_
_entity.id
_entity.type
_entity.pdbx_description
1 polymer ?
#
loop_
_entity_poly.entity_id
_entity_poly.type
_entity_poly.pdbx_seq_one_letter_code
_entity_poly.pdbx_strand_id
1 'polypeptide(L)'
;MSRSLLAPEIPGLTYVSKLGSGGYADVYLYEQQMPSRRVAVKVLRETGLSASAVNRFTAEANAMAQLEHPHIVPVYAAGLTMEGRPYLVMMYYPKASLAERVRTERLSVAEVLRIGIQIGSAVETAHRAGLLHRDIKPANVLTNQYGTPGLTDFGIAAQIADVDDEDTGVSVPWSPPEVLYATAPASARSDVYSLASTLWHLLVGRSAFEVPGGDNSSFALMKRIRDTPPPPTGRPDVPASLERLLRSAMAREVTARPATALDLVRSLQAIEQELRYQRTPIV
;
A
#
# COMPACT_ATOMS: atom_id res chain seq x y z
N MET A 1 -14.01 16.74 -18.94
CA MET A 1 -12.62 16.78 -19.50
C MET A 1 -11.69 17.26 -18.38
N SER A 2 -10.99 16.34 -17.73
CA SER A 2 -10.03 16.68 -16.67
C SER A 2 -8.83 17.40 -17.32
N ARG A 3 -8.61 18.67 -16.95
CA ARG A 3 -7.37 19.38 -17.30
C ARG A 3 -6.21 18.56 -16.74
N SER A 4 -5.38 18.00 -17.63
CA SER A 4 -4.07 17.46 -17.24
C SER A 4 -3.29 18.62 -16.61
N LEU A 5 -3.19 18.63 -15.29
CA LEU A 5 -2.37 19.60 -14.59
C LEU A 5 -0.93 19.39 -15.05
N LEU A 6 -0.29 20.45 -15.52
CA LEU A 6 1.13 20.44 -15.84
C LEU A 6 1.92 20.06 -14.57
N ALA A 7 3.05 19.39 -14.78
CA ALA A 7 3.94 19.07 -13.67
C ALA A 7 4.36 20.38 -12.97
N PRO A 8 4.25 20.48 -11.63
CA PRO A 8 4.58 21.72 -10.93
C PRO A 8 6.07 22.01 -10.98
N GLU A 9 6.43 23.28 -10.98
CA GLU A 9 7.81 23.71 -10.75
C GLU A 9 8.15 23.52 -9.27
N ILE A 10 9.25 22.80 -9.01
CA ILE A 10 9.76 22.54 -7.67
C ILE A 10 11.23 22.97 -7.62
N PRO A 11 11.62 23.85 -6.71
CA PRO A 11 13.00 24.34 -6.63
C PRO A 11 14.03 23.20 -6.52
N GLY A 12 15.07 23.23 -7.35
CA GLY A 12 16.14 22.22 -7.38
C GLY A 12 15.79 20.90 -8.05
N LEU A 13 14.58 20.78 -8.62
CA LEU A 13 14.12 19.59 -9.34
C LEU A 13 13.77 19.96 -10.79
N THR A 14 14.25 19.17 -11.74
CA THR A 14 13.93 19.28 -13.18
C THR A 14 12.96 18.17 -13.58
N TYR A 15 11.82 18.53 -14.14
CA TYR A 15 10.81 17.56 -14.61
C TYR A 15 11.37 16.67 -15.72
N VAL A 16 11.10 15.38 -15.63
CA VAL A 16 11.49 14.37 -16.64
C VAL A 16 10.25 13.77 -17.31
N SER A 17 9.34 13.18 -16.54
CA SER A 17 8.14 12.52 -17.08
C SER A 17 7.07 12.32 -16.01
N LYS A 18 5.84 11.99 -16.43
CA LYS A 18 4.80 11.54 -15.53
C LYS A 18 4.95 10.03 -15.31
N LEU A 19 4.93 9.59 -14.05
CA LEU A 19 5.00 8.18 -13.66
C LEU A 19 3.61 7.55 -13.49
N GLY A 20 2.65 8.31 -12.96
CA GLY A 20 1.32 7.80 -12.70
C GLY A 20 0.31 8.87 -12.32
N SER A 21 -0.95 8.47 -12.25
CA SER A 21 -2.08 9.32 -11.90
C SER A 21 -3.06 8.52 -11.07
N GLY A 22 -3.40 8.98 -9.89
CA GLY A 22 -4.41 8.41 -9.00
C GLY A 22 -5.58 9.38 -8.75
N GLY A 23 -6.57 9.00 -7.95
CA GLY A 23 -7.69 9.85 -7.59
C GLY A 23 -7.26 11.17 -6.94
N TYR A 24 -6.32 11.10 -6.00
CA TYR A 24 -5.91 12.22 -5.13
C TYR A 24 -4.58 12.84 -5.47
N ALA A 25 -3.74 12.17 -6.26
CA ALA A 25 -2.39 12.64 -6.55
C ALA A 25 -1.92 12.24 -7.95
N ASP A 26 -1.00 13.01 -8.46
CA ASP A 26 -0.19 12.67 -9.62
C ASP A 26 1.25 12.40 -9.16
N VAL A 27 1.91 11.43 -9.79
CA VAL A 27 3.31 11.09 -9.50
C VAL A 27 4.15 11.38 -10.72
N TYR A 28 5.24 12.09 -10.50
CA TYR A 28 6.16 12.53 -11.54
C TYR A 28 7.59 12.08 -11.26
N LEU A 29 8.36 11.87 -12.30
CA LEU A 29 9.80 11.68 -12.25
C LEU A 29 10.48 13.04 -12.42
N TYR A 30 11.37 13.35 -11.49
CA TYR A 30 12.23 14.51 -11.56
C TYR A 30 13.70 14.11 -11.44
N GLU A 31 14.56 14.95 -11.94
CA GLU A 31 16.00 14.91 -11.67
C GLU A 31 16.35 15.99 -10.64
N GLN A 32 16.85 15.57 -9.49
CA GLN A 32 17.40 16.45 -8.46
C GLN A 32 18.81 16.84 -8.90
N GLN A 33 19.15 18.14 -8.83
CA GLN A 33 20.43 18.64 -9.36
C GLN A 33 21.58 18.46 -8.37
N MET A 34 21.33 18.60 -7.06
CA MET A 34 22.40 18.49 -6.05
C MET A 34 21.88 17.82 -4.77
N PRO A 35 22.38 16.61 -4.44
CA PRO A 35 23.15 15.72 -5.30
C PRO A 35 22.34 15.25 -6.51
N SER A 36 23.01 14.99 -7.65
CA SER A 36 22.33 14.54 -8.86
C SER A 36 21.76 13.14 -8.68
N ARG A 37 20.43 13.01 -8.77
CA ARG A 37 19.72 11.73 -8.72
C ARG A 37 18.29 11.86 -9.24
N ARG A 38 17.73 10.73 -9.68
CA ARG A 38 16.30 10.66 -10.00
C ARG A 38 15.47 10.48 -8.73
N VAL A 39 14.36 11.20 -8.65
CA VAL A 39 13.41 11.15 -7.54
C VAL A 39 11.99 11.05 -8.07
N ALA A 40 11.12 10.35 -7.35
CA ALA A 40 9.69 10.39 -7.58
C ALA A 40 9.08 11.51 -6.74
N VAL A 41 8.18 12.29 -7.36
CA VAL A 41 7.47 13.38 -6.68
C VAL A 41 5.98 13.10 -6.77
N LYS A 42 5.36 12.84 -5.64
CA LYS A 42 3.90 12.71 -5.50
C LYS A 42 3.33 14.07 -5.16
N VAL A 43 2.43 14.58 -6.00
CA VAL A 43 1.78 15.88 -5.85
C VAL A 43 0.30 15.66 -5.64
N LEU A 44 -0.23 16.12 -4.51
CA LEU A 44 -1.66 16.06 -4.24
C LEU A 44 -2.40 17.03 -5.16
N ARG A 45 -3.63 16.65 -5.56
CA ARG A 45 -4.44 17.48 -6.47
C ARG A 45 -5.18 18.60 -5.78
N GLU A 46 -5.41 18.46 -4.49
CA GLU A 46 -6.09 19.47 -3.69
C GLU A 46 -5.29 20.76 -3.62
N THR A 47 -6.01 21.86 -3.78
CA THR A 47 -5.53 23.24 -3.59
C THR A 47 -6.36 23.91 -2.50
N GLY A 48 -5.81 24.93 -1.84
CA GLY A 48 -6.57 25.69 -0.85
C GLY A 48 -6.81 24.94 0.47
N LEU A 49 -5.92 24.04 0.81
CA LEU A 49 -5.99 23.27 2.06
C LEU A 49 -6.07 24.20 3.28
N SER A 50 -6.89 23.82 4.25
CA SER A 50 -6.92 24.48 5.56
C SER A 50 -5.56 24.38 6.26
N ALA A 51 -5.25 25.33 7.14
CA ALA A 51 -4.02 25.29 7.95
C ALA A 51 -3.91 23.96 8.74
N SER A 52 -5.03 23.42 9.21
CA SER A 52 -5.07 22.14 9.91
C SER A 52 -4.71 20.95 9.00
N ALA A 53 -5.14 20.95 7.75
CA ALA A 53 -4.79 19.93 6.76
C ALA A 53 -3.30 19.98 6.39
N VAL A 54 -2.75 21.17 6.20
CA VAL A 54 -1.30 21.37 5.98
C VAL A 54 -0.48 20.89 7.17
N ASN A 55 -0.93 21.18 8.41
CA ASN A 55 -0.25 20.72 9.60
C ASN A 55 -0.28 19.18 9.74
N ARG A 56 -1.43 18.54 9.44
CA ARG A 56 -1.52 17.06 9.40
C ARG A 56 -0.57 16.47 8.37
N PHE A 57 -0.58 16.99 7.14
CA PHE A 57 0.34 16.56 6.09
C PHE A 57 1.81 16.67 6.52
N THR A 58 2.18 17.81 7.11
CA THR A 58 3.56 18.04 7.57
C THR A 58 3.96 17.08 8.69
N ALA A 59 3.07 16.85 9.65
CA ALA A 59 3.32 15.92 10.76
C ALA A 59 3.53 14.49 10.23
N GLU A 60 2.70 14.04 9.29
CA GLU A 60 2.80 12.70 8.71
C GLU A 60 4.04 12.54 7.81
N ALA A 61 4.34 13.56 6.98
CA ALA A 61 5.56 13.58 6.18
C ALA A 61 6.82 13.50 7.07
N ASN A 62 6.84 14.22 8.19
CA ASN A 62 7.94 14.16 9.16
C ASN A 62 8.04 12.78 9.82
N ALA A 63 6.92 12.16 10.19
CA ALA A 63 6.91 10.81 10.76
C ALA A 63 7.42 9.77 9.74
N MET A 64 6.99 9.87 8.48
CA MET A 64 7.50 9.01 7.41
C MET A 64 8.99 9.19 7.15
N ALA A 65 9.50 10.43 7.20
CA ALA A 65 10.91 10.72 6.99
C ALA A 65 11.81 10.10 8.09
N GLN A 66 11.26 9.77 9.24
CA GLN A 66 11.96 9.09 10.35
C GLN A 66 11.91 7.56 10.26
N LEU A 67 11.10 7.00 9.33
CA LEU A 67 11.02 5.56 9.15
C LEU A 67 12.22 5.05 8.36
N GLU A 68 13.13 4.37 9.02
CA GLU A 68 14.26 3.68 8.40
C GLU A 68 13.98 2.18 8.33
N HIS A 69 13.69 1.68 7.13
CA HIS A 69 13.49 0.26 6.89
C HIS A 69 13.77 -0.09 5.42
N PRO A 70 14.47 -1.21 5.10
CA PRO A 70 14.85 -1.53 3.71
C PRO A 70 13.66 -1.77 2.76
N HIS A 71 12.46 -2.00 3.32
CA HIS A 71 11.23 -2.23 2.57
C HIS A 71 10.20 -1.10 2.75
N ILE A 72 10.60 0.09 3.20
CA ILE A 72 9.83 1.33 3.13
C ILE A 72 10.52 2.24 2.10
N VAL A 73 9.74 2.83 1.20
CA VAL A 73 10.28 3.80 0.23
C VAL A 73 10.67 5.08 0.98
N PRO A 74 11.97 5.46 0.98
CA PRO A 74 12.43 6.64 1.71
C PRO A 74 11.80 7.92 1.19
N VAL A 75 11.31 8.77 2.10
CA VAL A 75 10.91 10.16 1.84
C VAL A 75 12.10 11.06 2.08
N TYR A 76 12.41 11.93 1.11
CA TYR A 76 13.57 12.83 1.16
C TYR A 76 13.21 14.25 1.53
N ALA A 77 12.03 14.70 1.10
CA ALA A 77 11.53 16.05 1.37
C ALA A 77 10.01 16.13 1.19
N ALA A 78 9.41 17.11 1.79
CA ALA A 78 8.02 17.47 1.60
C ALA A 78 7.89 18.99 1.47
N GLY A 79 6.84 19.47 0.80
CA GLY A 79 6.59 20.90 0.65
C GLY A 79 5.25 21.21 0.01
N LEU A 80 5.08 22.49 -0.31
CA LEU A 80 3.94 23.01 -1.08
C LEU A 80 4.45 23.59 -2.38
N THR A 81 3.75 23.32 -3.48
CA THR A 81 4.00 24.00 -4.77
C THR A 81 3.61 25.47 -4.67
N MET A 82 3.97 26.28 -5.66
CA MET A 82 3.53 27.69 -5.73
C MET A 82 2.01 27.86 -5.74
N GLU A 83 1.29 26.84 -6.18
CA GLU A 83 -0.18 26.78 -6.20
C GLU A 83 -0.77 26.26 -4.88
N GLY A 84 0.06 25.99 -3.86
CA GLY A 84 -0.34 25.50 -2.54
C GLY A 84 -0.68 24.01 -2.51
N ARG A 85 -0.30 23.22 -3.53
CA ARG A 85 -0.48 21.77 -3.53
C ARG A 85 0.63 21.07 -2.74
N PRO A 86 0.30 20.19 -1.79
CA PRO A 86 1.30 19.40 -1.08
C PRO A 86 2.03 18.45 -2.02
N TYR A 87 3.33 18.28 -1.81
CA TYR A 87 4.12 17.27 -2.51
C TYR A 87 5.09 16.54 -1.57
N LEU A 88 5.41 15.31 -1.95
CA LEU A 88 6.44 14.48 -1.34
C LEU A 88 7.49 14.12 -2.37
N VAL A 89 8.77 14.30 -2.03
CA VAL A 89 9.91 13.83 -2.80
C VAL A 89 10.39 12.53 -2.18
N MET A 90 10.43 11.46 -2.95
CA MET A 90 10.78 10.13 -2.47
C MET A 90 11.76 9.42 -3.40
N MET A 91 12.35 8.33 -2.92
CA MET A 91 13.22 7.50 -3.73
C MET A 91 12.48 6.97 -4.95
N TYR A 92 13.09 7.09 -6.12
CA TYR A 92 12.54 6.54 -7.36
C TYR A 92 12.79 5.04 -7.45
N TYR A 93 11.74 4.26 -7.64
CA TYR A 93 11.75 2.82 -7.87
C TYR A 93 11.45 2.56 -9.35
N PRO A 94 12.45 2.11 -10.16
CA PRO A 94 12.33 2.08 -11.62
C PRO A 94 11.62 0.88 -12.20
N LYS A 95 11.39 -0.18 -11.40
CA LYS A 95 10.74 -1.40 -11.88
C LYS A 95 9.24 -1.37 -11.58
N ALA A 96 8.52 -2.25 -12.26
CA ALA A 96 7.08 -2.41 -12.13
C ALA A 96 6.65 -2.64 -10.68
N SER A 97 5.52 -2.06 -10.29
CA SER A 97 4.82 -2.35 -9.05
C SER A 97 4.36 -3.82 -9.02
N LEU A 98 4.03 -4.35 -7.84
CA LEU A 98 3.49 -5.70 -7.77
C LEU A 98 2.14 -5.83 -8.49
N ALA A 99 1.34 -4.74 -8.56
CA ALA A 99 0.11 -4.75 -9.34
C ALA A 99 0.35 -4.92 -10.85
N GLU A 100 1.40 -4.33 -11.38
CA GLU A 100 1.78 -4.49 -12.78
C GLU A 100 2.37 -5.88 -13.03
N ARG A 101 3.20 -6.36 -12.13
CA ARG A 101 3.84 -7.68 -12.23
C ARG A 101 2.82 -8.82 -12.29
N VAL A 102 1.84 -8.85 -11.40
CA VAL A 102 0.86 -9.96 -11.35
C VAL A 102 -0.10 -10.00 -12.53
N ARG A 103 -0.14 -8.95 -13.36
CA ARG A 103 -0.89 -8.96 -14.64
C ARG A 103 -0.21 -9.78 -15.73
N THR A 104 1.11 -9.91 -15.65
CA THR A 104 1.94 -10.52 -16.69
C THR A 104 2.62 -11.81 -16.25
N GLU A 105 2.76 -12.01 -14.94
CA GLU A 105 3.46 -13.18 -14.39
C GLU A 105 2.72 -13.76 -13.18
N ARG A 106 2.81 -15.08 -13.04
CA ARG A 106 2.32 -15.79 -11.87
C ARG A 106 3.45 -15.91 -10.85
N LEU A 107 3.28 -15.28 -9.70
CA LEU A 107 4.27 -15.35 -8.64
C LEU A 107 4.25 -16.73 -7.95
N SER A 108 5.43 -17.24 -7.61
CA SER A 108 5.56 -18.48 -6.84
C SER A 108 5.14 -18.27 -5.38
N VAL A 109 4.74 -19.35 -4.69
CA VAL A 109 4.45 -19.31 -3.25
C VAL A 109 5.65 -18.82 -2.45
N ALA A 110 6.85 -19.28 -2.78
CA ALA A 110 8.09 -18.84 -2.13
C ALA A 110 8.30 -17.32 -2.25
N GLU A 111 8.05 -16.77 -3.43
CA GLU A 111 8.19 -15.33 -3.65
C GLU A 111 7.14 -14.52 -2.89
N VAL A 112 5.88 -14.98 -2.87
CA VAL A 112 4.80 -14.30 -2.14
C VAL A 112 5.05 -14.35 -0.63
N LEU A 113 5.53 -15.47 -0.07
CA LEU A 113 5.93 -15.55 1.34
C LEU A 113 7.05 -14.56 1.65
N ARG A 114 8.12 -14.52 0.83
CA ARG A 114 9.23 -13.59 0.98
C ARG A 114 8.75 -12.13 0.96
N ILE A 115 7.92 -11.75 -0.01
CA ILE A 115 7.34 -10.40 -0.10
C ILE A 115 6.50 -10.11 1.15
N GLY A 116 5.66 -11.05 1.57
CA GLY A 116 4.81 -10.89 2.75
C GLY A 116 5.60 -10.64 4.03
N ILE A 117 6.71 -11.35 4.23
CA ILE A 117 7.61 -11.18 5.38
C ILE A 117 8.29 -9.80 5.31
N GLN A 118 8.82 -9.43 4.16
CA GLN A 118 9.52 -8.17 3.95
C GLN A 118 8.59 -6.95 4.15
N ILE A 119 7.43 -6.95 3.51
CA ILE A 119 6.47 -5.85 3.63
C ILE A 119 5.79 -5.86 5.00
N GLY A 120 5.49 -7.03 5.57
CA GLY A 120 4.94 -7.14 6.93
C GLY A 120 5.90 -6.61 8.00
N SER A 121 7.22 -6.81 7.83
CA SER A 121 8.26 -6.21 8.68
C SER A 121 8.25 -4.67 8.59
N ALA A 122 8.10 -4.13 7.37
CA ALA A 122 7.97 -2.69 7.14
C ALA A 122 6.71 -2.12 7.81
N VAL A 123 5.57 -2.82 7.69
CA VAL A 123 4.30 -2.43 8.34
C VAL A 123 4.45 -2.43 9.87
N GLU A 124 5.08 -3.46 10.44
CA GLU A 124 5.34 -3.51 11.89
C GLU A 124 6.21 -2.35 12.35
N THR A 125 7.25 -1.98 11.60
CA THR A 125 8.10 -0.83 11.91
C THR A 125 7.29 0.47 11.93
N ALA A 126 6.40 0.67 10.95
CA ALA A 126 5.51 1.83 10.93
C ALA A 126 4.54 1.83 12.13
N HIS A 127 3.95 0.67 12.47
CA HIS A 127 3.04 0.55 13.61
C HIS A 127 3.73 0.90 14.94
N ARG A 128 4.99 0.48 15.13
CA ARG A 128 5.78 0.86 16.32
C ARG A 128 6.07 2.35 16.41
N ALA A 129 6.15 3.03 15.26
CA ALA A 129 6.26 4.49 15.20
C ALA A 129 4.89 5.21 15.31
N GLY A 130 3.80 4.47 15.58
CA GLY A 130 2.45 5.03 15.70
C GLY A 130 1.77 5.35 14.36
N LEU A 131 2.32 4.87 13.24
CA LEU A 131 1.77 5.09 11.90
C LEU A 131 1.04 3.85 11.38
N LEU A 132 -0.21 4.05 10.93
CA LEU A 132 -0.97 3.06 10.17
C LEU A 132 -0.83 3.37 8.68
N HIS A 133 -0.72 2.33 7.86
CA HIS A 133 -0.61 2.51 6.41
C HIS A 133 -1.94 2.84 5.74
N ARG A 134 -3.02 2.14 6.09
CA ARG A 134 -4.42 2.33 5.65
C ARG A 134 -4.71 2.05 4.17
N ASP A 135 -3.69 1.87 3.33
CA ASP A 135 -3.86 1.61 1.88
C ASP A 135 -2.86 0.57 1.36
N ILE A 136 -2.68 -0.56 2.07
CA ILE A 136 -1.81 -1.65 1.62
C ILE A 136 -2.49 -2.39 0.47
N LYS A 137 -1.86 -2.33 -0.72
CA LYS A 137 -2.32 -2.99 -1.95
C LYS A 137 -1.16 -3.25 -2.89
N PRO A 138 -1.28 -4.14 -3.90
CA PRO A 138 -0.19 -4.45 -4.82
C PRO A 138 0.39 -3.23 -5.54
N ALA A 139 -0.43 -2.21 -5.83
CA ALA A 139 0.03 -0.98 -6.50
C ALA A 139 0.98 -0.14 -5.64
N ASN A 140 0.86 -0.23 -4.31
CA ASN A 140 1.68 0.52 -3.35
C ASN A 140 2.92 -0.27 -2.91
N VAL A 141 3.18 -1.44 -3.49
CA VAL A 141 4.44 -2.18 -3.31
C VAL A 141 5.24 -2.06 -4.60
N LEU A 142 6.22 -1.17 -4.57
CA LEU A 142 7.11 -0.89 -5.69
C LEU A 142 8.32 -1.81 -5.67
N THR A 143 9.03 -1.91 -6.80
CA THR A 143 10.24 -2.72 -6.92
C THR A 143 11.43 -1.83 -7.30
N ASN A 144 12.50 -1.86 -6.50
CA ASN A 144 13.70 -1.08 -6.79
C ASN A 144 14.53 -1.73 -7.91
N GLN A 145 15.64 -1.07 -8.32
CA GLN A 145 16.52 -1.58 -9.38
C GLN A 145 17.11 -2.98 -9.10
N TYR A 146 17.24 -3.37 -7.83
CA TYR A 146 17.76 -4.67 -7.41
C TYR A 146 16.69 -5.75 -7.25
N GLY A 147 15.40 -5.43 -7.48
CA GLY A 147 14.30 -6.38 -7.31
C GLY A 147 13.77 -6.45 -5.88
N THR A 148 14.17 -5.54 -5.01
CA THR A 148 13.68 -5.46 -3.62
C THR A 148 12.35 -4.73 -3.56
N PRO A 149 11.31 -5.30 -2.90
CA PRO A 149 10.04 -4.60 -2.73
C PRO A 149 10.16 -3.49 -1.68
N GLY A 150 9.46 -2.39 -1.92
CA GLY A 150 9.34 -1.27 -1.00
C GLY A 150 7.90 -0.76 -0.93
N LEU A 151 7.38 -0.60 0.28
CA LEU A 151 6.06 -0.06 0.55
C LEU A 151 6.08 1.46 0.46
N THR A 152 5.15 2.01 -0.30
CA THR A 152 4.96 3.46 -0.49
C THR A 152 3.53 3.86 -0.19
N ASP A 153 3.25 5.16 -0.18
CA ASP A 153 1.89 5.69 -0.07
C ASP A 153 1.20 5.37 1.27
N PHE A 154 1.91 5.57 2.37
CA PHE A 154 1.28 5.66 3.68
C PHE A 154 0.17 6.73 3.62
N GLY A 155 -0.98 6.46 4.19
CA GLY A 155 -2.29 7.11 3.96
C GLY A 155 -2.41 8.63 4.14
N ILE A 156 -1.39 9.39 3.74
CA ILE A 156 -1.32 10.86 3.83
C ILE A 156 -2.53 11.52 3.16
N ALA A 157 -2.98 11.01 2.01
CA ALA A 157 -4.09 11.58 1.28
C ALA A 157 -5.44 11.40 2.03
N ALA A 158 -5.63 10.26 2.69
CA ALA A 158 -6.87 9.97 3.43
C ALA A 158 -7.05 10.83 4.69
N GLN A 159 -5.98 11.41 5.22
CA GLN A 159 -6.06 12.30 6.39
C GLN A 159 -6.24 13.78 6.02
N ILE A 160 -6.02 14.11 4.76
CA ILE A 160 -6.13 15.49 4.24
C ILE A 160 -7.54 15.72 3.69
N ALA A 161 -8.16 14.70 3.09
CA ALA A 161 -9.54 14.79 2.61
C ALA A 161 -10.47 15.15 3.79
N ASP A 162 -11.18 16.25 3.67
CA ASP A 162 -12.25 16.58 4.60
C ASP A 162 -13.32 15.49 4.53
N VAL A 163 -13.94 15.19 5.68
CA VAL A 163 -14.83 14.04 5.93
C VAL A 163 -16.09 14.01 5.03
N ASP A 164 -16.32 15.05 4.24
CA ASP A 164 -17.53 15.24 3.43
C ASP A 164 -17.44 14.75 1.98
N ASP A 165 -16.30 14.19 1.54
CA ASP A 165 -16.18 13.67 0.18
C ASP A 165 -16.65 12.20 0.14
N GLU A 166 -17.84 11.96 -0.43
CA GLU A 166 -18.43 10.62 -0.61
C GLU A 166 -17.55 9.68 -1.45
N ASP A 167 -16.53 10.21 -2.11
CA ASP A 167 -15.53 9.47 -2.87
C ASP A 167 -14.24 9.29 -2.04
N THR A 168 -14.41 8.82 -0.78
CA THR A 168 -13.28 8.45 0.07
C THR A 168 -12.42 7.43 -0.67
N GLY A 169 -11.21 7.81 -1.06
CA GLY A 169 -10.27 7.02 -1.86
C GLY A 169 -9.79 5.72 -1.23
N VAL A 170 -10.71 5.03 -0.62
CA VAL A 170 -10.54 3.72 -0.04
C VAL A 170 -10.39 2.70 -1.16
N SER A 171 -9.31 1.97 -1.13
CA SER A 171 -9.05 0.87 -2.07
C SER A 171 -9.92 -0.34 -1.70
N VAL A 172 -11.22 -0.27 -2.05
CA VAL A 172 -12.26 -1.24 -1.67
C VAL A 172 -11.79 -2.70 -1.74
N PRO A 173 -11.13 -3.19 -2.82
CA PRO A 173 -10.79 -4.61 -2.94
C PRO A 173 -9.86 -5.16 -1.86
N TRP A 174 -9.09 -4.31 -1.16
CA TRP A 174 -8.11 -4.71 -0.14
C TRP A 174 -8.44 -4.18 1.25
N SER A 175 -9.49 -3.38 1.37
CA SER A 175 -9.88 -2.76 2.64
C SER A 175 -10.77 -3.67 3.48
N PRO A 176 -10.59 -3.70 4.81
CA PRO A 176 -11.40 -4.52 5.70
C PRO A 176 -12.81 -3.95 5.91
N PRO A 177 -13.78 -4.80 6.26
CA PRO A 177 -15.18 -4.40 6.36
C PRO A 177 -15.44 -3.30 7.40
N GLU A 178 -14.73 -3.29 8.52
CA GLU A 178 -14.90 -2.25 9.55
C GLU A 178 -14.54 -0.84 9.05
N VAL A 179 -13.55 -0.75 8.16
CA VAL A 179 -13.14 0.52 7.53
C VAL A 179 -14.10 0.92 6.42
N LEU A 180 -14.50 -0.04 5.56
CA LEU A 180 -15.42 0.21 4.46
C LEU A 180 -16.80 0.68 4.90
N TYR A 181 -17.27 0.20 6.06
CA TYR A 181 -18.57 0.53 6.63
C TYR A 181 -18.49 1.52 7.80
N ALA A 182 -17.32 2.07 8.09
CA ALA A 182 -17.07 2.99 9.18
C ALA A 182 -17.61 2.48 10.54
N THR A 183 -17.59 1.15 10.75
CA THR A 183 -18.08 0.55 12.00
C THR A 183 -17.05 0.59 13.12
N ALA A 184 -15.77 0.76 12.78
CA ALA A 184 -14.67 0.99 13.71
C ALA A 184 -13.55 1.78 13.01
N PRO A 185 -12.71 2.51 13.77
CA PRO A 185 -11.54 3.17 13.21
C PRO A 185 -10.52 2.16 12.70
N ALA A 186 -9.70 2.57 11.72
CA ALA A 186 -8.58 1.78 11.25
C ALA A 186 -7.60 1.48 12.40
N SER A 187 -7.02 0.29 12.38
CA SER A 187 -6.11 -0.21 13.40
C SER A 187 -4.97 -1.02 12.77
N ALA A 188 -3.99 -1.46 13.56
CA ALA A 188 -2.95 -2.38 13.12
C ALA A 188 -3.55 -3.66 12.48
N ARG A 189 -4.66 -4.16 13.01
CA ARG A 189 -5.38 -5.32 12.45
C ARG A 189 -6.08 -5.02 11.13
N SER A 190 -6.39 -3.77 10.85
CA SER A 190 -6.90 -3.35 9.53
C SER A 190 -5.79 -3.44 8.47
N ASP A 191 -4.57 -3.01 8.80
CA ASP A 191 -3.41 -3.17 7.92
C ASP A 191 -3.01 -4.64 7.74
N VAL A 192 -3.13 -5.47 8.78
CA VAL A 192 -2.94 -6.95 8.69
C VAL A 192 -3.91 -7.56 7.69
N TYR A 193 -5.19 -7.16 7.71
CA TYR A 193 -6.17 -7.58 6.72
C TYR A 193 -5.76 -7.16 5.30
N SER A 194 -5.42 -5.90 5.10
CA SER A 194 -5.04 -5.37 3.79
C SER A 194 -3.77 -6.04 3.25
N LEU A 195 -2.79 -6.34 4.12
CA LEU A 195 -1.60 -7.10 3.75
C LEU A 195 -1.96 -8.52 3.32
N ALA A 196 -2.79 -9.24 4.10
CA ALA A 196 -3.23 -10.58 3.74
C ALA A 196 -4.03 -10.62 2.44
N SER A 197 -4.92 -9.65 2.22
CA SER A 197 -5.67 -9.48 0.97
C SER A 197 -4.73 -9.19 -0.22
N THR A 198 -3.67 -8.42 0.02
CA THR A 198 -2.60 -8.19 -0.97
C THR A 198 -1.87 -9.49 -1.30
N LEU A 199 -1.45 -10.29 -0.32
CA LEU A 199 -0.80 -11.58 -0.54
C LEU A 199 -1.70 -12.57 -1.30
N TRP A 200 -2.99 -12.61 -0.95
CA TRP A 200 -3.98 -13.39 -1.69
C TRP A 200 -4.03 -12.97 -3.17
N HIS A 201 -4.07 -11.65 -3.42
CA HIS A 201 -4.04 -11.11 -4.79
C HIS A 201 -2.75 -11.52 -5.53
N LEU A 202 -1.57 -11.44 -4.88
CA LEU A 202 -0.31 -11.85 -5.48
C LEU A 202 -0.28 -13.34 -5.85
N LEU A 203 -0.97 -14.18 -5.09
CA LEU A 203 -1.10 -15.61 -5.40
C LEU A 203 -2.03 -15.86 -6.60
N VAL A 204 -3.13 -15.14 -6.74
CA VAL A 204 -4.22 -15.47 -7.67
C VAL A 204 -4.24 -14.57 -8.91
N GLY A 205 -3.66 -13.35 -8.84
CA GLY A 205 -3.62 -12.39 -9.93
C GLY A 205 -4.82 -11.44 -10.00
N ARG A 206 -5.75 -11.50 -9.01
CA ARG A 206 -6.91 -10.60 -8.87
C ARG A 206 -7.24 -10.41 -7.39
N SER A 207 -8.11 -9.46 -7.07
CA SER A 207 -8.54 -9.28 -5.68
C SER A 207 -9.42 -10.46 -5.20
N ALA A 208 -9.41 -10.72 -3.88
CA ALA A 208 -10.02 -11.91 -3.30
C ALA A 208 -11.54 -12.00 -3.55
N PHE A 209 -12.23 -10.88 -3.51
CA PHE A 209 -13.69 -10.82 -3.66
C PHE A 209 -14.15 -10.44 -5.08
N GLU A 210 -13.23 -10.31 -6.02
CA GLU A 210 -13.54 -10.10 -7.41
C GLU A 210 -14.06 -11.38 -8.06
N VAL A 211 -15.17 -11.26 -8.81
CA VAL A 211 -15.77 -12.36 -9.56
C VAL A 211 -15.49 -12.15 -11.05
N PRO A 212 -14.69 -13.02 -11.68
CA PRO A 212 -14.41 -12.92 -13.11
C PRO A 212 -15.71 -12.91 -13.93
N GLY A 213 -15.86 -11.89 -14.79
CA GLY A 213 -17.06 -11.72 -15.62
C GLY A 213 -18.33 -11.28 -14.87
N GLY A 214 -18.24 -11.05 -13.56
CA GLY A 214 -19.35 -10.59 -12.72
C GLY A 214 -19.33 -9.07 -12.47
N ASP A 215 -20.30 -8.60 -11.68
CA ASP A 215 -20.31 -7.23 -11.18
C ASP A 215 -19.22 -7.04 -10.12
N ASN A 216 -18.23 -6.21 -10.41
CA ASN A 216 -17.12 -5.83 -9.52
C ASN A 216 -17.13 -4.34 -9.20
N SER A 217 -18.31 -3.70 -9.26
CA SER A 217 -18.51 -2.35 -8.75
C SER A 217 -18.12 -2.27 -7.27
N SER A 218 -17.76 -1.08 -6.80
CA SER A 218 -17.40 -0.87 -5.39
C SER A 218 -18.50 -1.37 -4.45
N PHE A 219 -19.77 -1.14 -4.79
CA PHE A 219 -20.91 -1.62 -4.00
C PHE A 219 -20.97 -3.15 -3.94
N ALA A 220 -20.82 -3.85 -5.08
CA ALA A 220 -20.86 -5.31 -5.13
C ALA A 220 -19.67 -5.95 -4.38
N LEU A 221 -18.48 -5.34 -4.49
CA LEU A 221 -17.30 -5.77 -3.74
C LEU A 221 -17.48 -5.56 -2.22
N MET A 222 -17.92 -4.38 -1.79
CA MET A 222 -18.19 -4.10 -0.39
C MET A 222 -19.17 -5.11 0.21
N LYS A 223 -20.27 -5.39 -0.49
CA LYS A 223 -21.25 -6.37 -0.05
C LYS A 223 -20.61 -7.76 0.15
N ARG A 224 -19.80 -8.24 -0.82
CA ARG A 224 -19.12 -9.53 -0.71
C ARG A 224 -18.11 -9.56 0.44
N ILE A 225 -17.32 -8.51 0.62
CA ILE A 225 -16.38 -8.37 1.73
C ILE A 225 -17.08 -8.47 3.09
N ARG A 226 -18.28 -7.92 3.20
CA ARG A 226 -19.07 -7.98 4.43
C ARG A 226 -19.73 -9.35 4.64
N ASP A 227 -20.33 -9.91 3.59
CA ASP A 227 -21.30 -11.00 3.70
C ASP A 227 -20.70 -12.39 3.46
N THR A 228 -19.52 -12.48 2.85
CA THR A 228 -18.90 -13.76 2.51
C THR A 228 -17.52 -13.93 3.17
N PRO A 229 -17.15 -15.16 3.57
CA PRO A 229 -15.78 -15.41 4.04
C PRO A 229 -14.78 -15.25 2.90
N PRO A 230 -13.48 -14.98 3.20
CA PRO A 230 -12.43 -14.96 2.19
C PRO A 230 -12.38 -16.28 1.43
N PRO A 231 -12.40 -16.25 0.08
CA PRO A 231 -12.36 -17.46 -0.71
C PRO A 231 -10.98 -18.13 -0.64
N PRO A 232 -10.87 -19.46 -0.85
CA PRO A 232 -9.60 -20.13 -1.02
C PRO A 232 -8.91 -19.61 -2.30
N THR A 233 -7.57 -19.71 -2.35
CA THR A 233 -6.80 -19.27 -3.54
C THR A 233 -7.09 -20.13 -4.77
N GLY A 234 -7.54 -21.37 -4.56
CA GLY A 234 -7.75 -22.33 -5.65
C GLY A 234 -6.47 -22.84 -6.31
N ARG A 235 -5.31 -22.54 -5.73
CA ARG A 235 -4.00 -22.98 -6.23
C ARG A 235 -3.57 -24.30 -5.54
N PRO A 236 -3.26 -25.35 -6.30
CA PRO A 236 -2.85 -26.64 -5.71
C PRO A 236 -1.46 -26.59 -5.05
N ASP A 237 -0.63 -25.61 -5.39
CA ASP A 237 0.71 -25.40 -4.83
C ASP A 237 0.71 -24.52 -3.56
N VAL A 238 -0.44 -23.96 -3.16
CA VAL A 238 -0.58 -23.22 -1.90
C VAL A 238 -0.87 -24.19 -0.76
N PRO A 239 -0.01 -24.23 0.29
CA PRO A 239 -0.21 -25.16 1.40
C PRO A 239 -1.42 -24.79 2.24
N ALA A 240 -2.03 -25.78 2.87
CA ALA A 240 -3.20 -25.59 3.73
C ALA A 240 -2.93 -24.63 4.92
N SER A 241 -1.69 -24.56 5.39
CA SER A 241 -1.25 -23.62 6.42
C SER A 241 -1.38 -22.16 5.96
N LEU A 242 -0.95 -21.85 4.70
CA LEU A 242 -1.09 -20.51 4.13
C LEU A 242 -2.55 -20.16 3.87
N GLU A 243 -3.35 -21.09 3.36
CA GLU A 243 -4.80 -20.89 3.18
C GLU A 243 -5.51 -20.53 4.51
N ARG A 244 -5.17 -21.26 5.60
CA ARG A 244 -5.73 -20.96 6.92
C ARG A 244 -5.28 -19.61 7.45
N LEU A 245 -4.00 -19.25 7.27
CA LEU A 245 -3.45 -17.96 7.70
C LEU A 245 -4.13 -16.80 6.98
N LEU A 246 -4.25 -16.87 5.65
CA LEU A 246 -4.92 -15.83 4.85
C LEU A 246 -6.39 -15.69 5.25
N ARG A 247 -7.10 -16.81 5.45
CA ARG A 247 -8.50 -16.81 5.91
C ARG A 247 -8.65 -16.16 7.29
N SER A 248 -7.76 -16.45 8.23
CA SER A 248 -7.76 -15.83 9.55
C SER A 248 -7.42 -14.36 9.48
N ALA A 249 -6.37 -13.97 8.76
CA ALA A 249 -5.93 -12.59 8.65
C ALA A 249 -6.95 -11.71 7.90
N MET A 250 -7.76 -12.30 7.01
CA MET A 250 -8.86 -11.63 6.31
C MET A 250 -10.22 -11.89 6.98
N ALA A 251 -10.27 -12.36 8.22
CA ALA A 251 -11.52 -12.57 8.93
C ALA A 251 -12.30 -11.26 9.10
N ARG A 252 -13.64 -11.34 9.01
CA ARG A 252 -14.54 -10.22 9.29
C ARG A 252 -14.37 -9.72 10.72
N GLU A 253 -14.32 -10.66 11.66
CA GLU A 253 -14.10 -10.36 13.07
C GLU A 253 -12.64 -9.90 13.30
N VAL A 254 -12.48 -8.67 13.77
CA VAL A 254 -11.17 -8.04 13.95
C VAL A 254 -10.28 -8.82 14.93
N THR A 255 -10.89 -9.39 15.99
CA THR A 255 -10.17 -10.14 17.03
C THR A 255 -9.69 -11.52 16.57
N ALA A 256 -10.27 -12.07 15.50
CA ALA A 256 -9.84 -13.34 14.90
C ALA A 256 -8.56 -13.22 14.03
N ARG A 257 -8.16 -11.99 13.72
CA ARG A 257 -6.94 -11.70 12.93
C ARG A 257 -5.69 -11.73 13.81
N PRO A 258 -4.50 -11.99 13.24
CA PRO A 258 -3.24 -11.74 13.94
C PRO A 258 -3.23 -10.35 14.59
N ALA A 259 -2.75 -10.27 15.83
CA ALA A 259 -2.83 -9.03 16.60
C ALA A 259 -1.93 -7.93 16.04
N THR A 260 -0.78 -8.31 15.48
CA THR A 260 0.24 -7.43 14.93
C THR A 260 0.66 -7.89 13.53
N ALA A 261 1.31 -7.00 12.77
CA ALA A 261 1.95 -7.38 11.52
C ALA A 261 3.09 -8.38 11.78
N LEU A 262 3.78 -8.29 12.90
CA LEU A 262 4.82 -9.24 13.30
C LEU A 262 4.28 -10.65 13.52
N ASP A 263 3.07 -10.82 14.10
CA ASP A 263 2.45 -12.13 14.27
C ASP A 263 2.14 -12.78 12.91
N LEU A 264 1.64 -12.00 11.95
CA LEU A 264 1.45 -12.47 10.58
C LEU A 264 2.80 -12.88 9.95
N VAL A 265 3.84 -12.05 10.09
CA VAL A 265 5.18 -12.31 9.55
C VAL A 265 5.78 -13.59 10.13
N ARG A 266 5.69 -13.82 11.43
CA ARG A 266 6.15 -15.05 12.08
C ARG A 266 5.42 -16.28 11.58
N SER A 267 4.13 -16.16 11.32
CA SER A 267 3.34 -17.24 10.74
C SER A 267 3.77 -17.54 9.30
N LEU A 268 4.08 -16.52 8.49
CA LEU A 268 4.63 -16.70 7.15
C LEU A 268 6.01 -17.37 7.17
N GLN A 269 6.91 -16.99 8.12
CA GLN A 269 8.19 -17.67 8.30
C GLN A 269 8.04 -19.13 8.72
N ALA A 270 7.06 -19.46 9.56
CA ALA A 270 6.76 -20.85 9.91
C ALA A 270 6.33 -21.68 8.69
N ILE A 271 5.61 -21.05 7.74
CA ILE A 271 5.25 -21.70 6.47
C ILE A 271 6.47 -21.85 5.54
N GLU A 272 7.39 -20.88 5.48
CA GLU A 272 8.66 -21.08 4.77
C GLU A 272 9.41 -22.30 5.30
N GLN A 273 9.45 -22.47 6.63
CA GLN A 273 10.10 -23.62 7.26
C GLN A 273 9.37 -24.94 6.95
N GLU A 274 8.04 -24.96 7.00
CA GLU A 274 7.19 -26.11 6.60
C GLU A 274 7.51 -26.57 5.18
N LEU A 275 7.65 -25.61 4.26
CA LEU A 275 7.94 -25.86 2.85
C LEU A 275 9.44 -26.04 2.54
N ARG A 276 10.31 -25.96 3.55
CA ARG A 276 11.78 -26.02 3.42
C ARG A 276 12.36 -24.96 2.47
N TYR A 277 11.73 -23.79 2.44
CA TYR A 277 12.25 -22.63 1.73
C TYR A 277 13.35 -21.94 2.55
N GLN A 278 14.16 -21.15 1.85
CA GLN A 278 15.11 -20.27 2.53
C GLN A 278 14.34 -19.29 3.42
N ARG A 279 14.75 -19.20 4.69
CA ARG A 279 14.13 -18.29 5.65
C ARG A 279 14.41 -16.84 5.26
N THR A 280 13.37 -16.06 5.07
CA THR A 280 13.44 -14.62 4.87
C THR A 280 13.69 -13.93 6.21
N PRO A 281 14.72 -13.06 6.34
CA PRO A 281 14.95 -12.33 7.59
C PRO A 281 13.85 -11.32 7.87
N ILE A 282 13.51 -11.16 9.14
CA ILE A 282 12.73 -10.04 9.66
C ILE A 282 13.73 -8.95 10.01
N VAL A 283 13.48 -7.73 9.54
CA VAL A 283 14.34 -6.57 9.76
C VAL A 283 13.71 -5.65 10.79
#